data_97949f69141a106c695d81f298d2c7e7
#
_entry.id   97949f69141a106c695d81f298d2c7e7
#
_cell.length_a   1.000
_cell.length_b   1.000
_cell.length_c   1.000
_cell.angle_alpha   90.00
_cell.angle_beta   90.00
_cell.angle_gamma   90.00
#
_symmetry.space_group_name_H-M   'P 1'
#
loop_
_entity.id
_entity.type
_entity.pdbx_description
1 polymer ?
#
loop_
_entity_poly.entity_id
_entity_poly.type
_entity_poly.pdbx_seq_one_letter_code
_entity_poly.pdbx_strand_id
1 'polypeptide(L)'
;MSQHDAYEFTSRENETIGKAATWSLALAGASLAMTLAHLAFAVIGVDLSGSSFRLIVFDVGPGLVSAGCYAAAAFLFAIIGGSLRNVVSTQGNDLKHMLKVLDMLHRVFLLRIALVIQTGLAVLAVIAVGG
;
A
#
# COMPACT_ATOMS: atom_id res chain seq x y z
N MET A 1 31.43 -28.58 -5.47
CA MET A 1 30.33 -27.87 -4.79
C MET A 1 30.78 -26.43 -4.63
N SER A 2 30.31 -25.52 -5.47
CA SER A 2 30.60 -24.09 -5.34
C SER A 2 29.86 -23.58 -4.10
N GLN A 3 30.62 -23.20 -3.07
CA GLN A 3 30.12 -22.35 -2.03
C GLN A 3 29.71 -21.04 -2.74
N HIS A 4 28.41 -20.85 -2.95
CA HIS A 4 27.92 -19.51 -3.11
C HIS A 4 28.15 -18.84 -1.75
N ASP A 5 29.17 -17.98 -1.69
CA ASP A 5 29.37 -17.09 -0.56
C ASP A 5 28.05 -16.36 -0.35
N ALA A 6 27.36 -16.68 0.73
CA ALA A 6 26.11 -16.01 1.09
C ALA A 6 26.49 -14.54 1.30
N TYR A 7 25.95 -13.63 0.47
CA TYR A 7 26.19 -12.21 0.63
C TYR A 7 25.59 -11.76 1.96
N GLU A 8 26.42 -11.24 2.83
CA GLU A 8 26.02 -10.67 4.11
C GLU A 8 26.22 -9.15 4.08
N PHE A 9 25.22 -8.44 4.56
CA PHE A 9 25.27 -6.99 4.66
C PHE A 9 26.19 -6.54 5.81
N THR A 10 26.91 -5.45 5.58
CA THR A 10 27.72 -4.80 6.61
C THR A 10 26.84 -4.20 7.71
N SER A 11 27.43 -3.93 8.89
CA SER A 11 26.69 -3.32 10.01
C SER A 11 26.01 -2.00 9.64
N ARG A 12 26.62 -1.19 8.76
CA ARG A 12 26.04 0.08 8.30
C ARG A 12 24.86 -0.13 7.35
N GLU A 13 24.95 -1.12 6.48
CA GLU A 13 23.85 -1.51 5.58
C GLU A 13 22.69 -2.06 6.40
N ASN A 14 22.94 -2.93 7.39
CA ASN A 14 21.95 -3.45 8.29
C ASN A 14 21.22 -2.35 9.09
N GLU A 15 21.93 -1.32 9.55
CA GLU A 15 21.30 -0.15 10.18
C GLU A 15 20.33 0.57 9.23
N THR A 16 20.74 0.77 7.98
CA THR A 16 19.90 1.42 6.96
C THR A 16 18.68 0.57 6.62
N ILE A 17 18.85 -0.74 6.46
CA ILE A 17 17.76 -1.69 6.23
C ILE A 17 16.79 -1.71 7.42
N GLY A 18 17.30 -1.68 8.66
CA GLY A 18 16.48 -1.62 9.87
C GLY A 18 15.62 -0.36 9.95
N LYS A 19 16.17 0.80 9.55
CA LYS A 19 15.42 2.05 9.43
C LYS A 19 14.32 1.92 8.36
N ALA A 20 14.65 1.37 7.19
CA ALA A 20 13.67 1.14 6.12
C ALA A 20 12.55 0.18 6.57
N ALA A 21 12.85 -0.85 7.35
CA ALA A 21 11.86 -1.74 7.94
C ALA A 21 10.90 -0.98 8.86
N THR A 22 11.41 -0.11 9.72
CA THR A 22 10.61 0.69 10.64
C THR A 22 9.69 1.64 9.89
N TRP A 23 10.19 2.35 8.87
CA TRP A 23 9.36 3.23 8.04
C TRP A 23 8.32 2.47 7.23
N SER A 24 8.62 1.27 6.73
CA SER A 24 7.63 0.42 6.06
C SER A 24 6.48 0.03 6.99
N LEU A 25 6.76 -0.30 8.24
CA LEU A 25 5.71 -0.60 9.23
C LEU A 25 4.90 0.64 9.61
N ALA A 26 5.54 1.81 9.71
CA ALA A 26 4.83 3.07 9.92
C ALA A 26 3.88 3.39 8.73
N LEU A 27 4.32 3.17 7.49
CA LEU A 27 3.49 3.32 6.29
C LEU A 27 2.34 2.31 6.26
N ALA A 28 2.54 1.08 6.74
CA ALA A 28 1.47 0.11 6.91
C ALA A 28 0.38 0.63 7.87
N GLY A 29 0.78 1.16 9.01
CA GLY A 29 -0.14 1.78 9.98
C GLY A 29 -0.88 2.98 9.41
N ALA A 30 -0.19 3.89 8.73
CA ALA A 30 -0.79 5.04 8.07
C ALA A 30 -1.79 4.61 6.97
N SER A 31 -1.44 3.61 6.17
CA SER A 31 -2.35 3.07 5.14
C SER A 31 -3.59 2.43 5.76
N LEU A 32 -3.47 1.75 6.89
CA LEU A 32 -4.61 1.22 7.62
C LEU A 32 -5.53 2.33 8.14
N ALA A 33 -4.96 3.40 8.69
CA ALA A 33 -5.72 4.58 9.13
C ALA A 33 -6.48 5.22 7.95
N MET A 34 -5.85 5.33 6.77
CA MET A 34 -6.51 5.82 5.55
C MET A 34 -7.64 4.88 5.08
N THR A 35 -7.46 3.57 5.21
CA THR A 35 -8.54 2.59 4.94
C THR A 35 -9.77 2.90 5.80
N LEU A 36 -9.58 3.05 7.12
CA LEU A 36 -10.67 3.35 8.05
C LEU A 36 -11.33 4.70 7.75
N ALA A 37 -10.53 5.73 7.43
CA ALA A 37 -11.06 7.03 7.05
C ALA A 37 -11.95 6.95 5.80
N HIS A 38 -11.51 6.26 4.75
CA HIS A 38 -12.31 6.12 3.52
C HIS A 38 -13.58 5.29 3.74
N LEU A 39 -13.52 4.25 4.58
CA LEU A 39 -14.73 3.52 4.96
C LEU A 39 -15.70 4.38 5.75
N ALA A 40 -15.20 5.20 6.69
CA ALA A 40 -16.05 6.13 7.44
C ALA A 40 -16.71 7.16 6.51
N PHE A 41 -15.96 7.77 5.60
CA PHE A 41 -16.51 8.70 4.61
C PHE A 41 -17.54 8.04 3.68
N ALA A 42 -17.29 6.81 3.24
CA ALA A 42 -18.24 6.07 2.41
C ALA A 42 -19.59 5.81 3.13
N VAL A 43 -19.60 5.77 4.46
CA VAL A 43 -20.82 5.55 5.25
C VAL A 43 -21.50 6.87 5.65
N ILE A 44 -20.72 7.87 6.07
CA ILE A 44 -21.24 9.14 6.62
C ILE A 44 -21.79 10.06 5.52
N GLY A 45 -21.19 10.03 4.31
CA GLY A 45 -21.56 10.88 3.18
C GLY A 45 -22.74 10.39 2.35
N VAL A 46 -23.38 9.28 2.75
CA VAL A 46 -24.43 8.65 1.94
C VAL A 46 -25.75 9.40 2.06
N ASP A 47 -26.19 10.07 0.97
CA ASP A 47 -27.57 10.53 0.82
C ASP A 47 -28.44 9.40 0.29
N LEU A 48 -29.21 8.77 1.19
CA LEU A 48 -30.12 7.66 0.87
C LEU A 48 -31.34 8.08 0.04
N SER A 49 -31.53 9.38 -0.24
CA SER A 49 -32.65 9.89 -1.04
C SER A 49 -32.40 9.79 -2.56
N GLY A 50 -31.16 9.53 -2.98
CA GLY A 50 -30.77 9.41 -4.39
C GLY A 50 -31.12 8.07 -5.02
N SER A 51 -31.01 8.00 -6.37
CA SER A 51 -31.12 6.72 -7.08
C SER A 51 -29.99 5.78 -6.67
N SER A 52 -30.28 4.48 -6.52
CA SER A 52 -29.30 3.46 -6.10
C SER A 52 -28.04 3.46 -6.98
N PHE A 53 -28.17 3.74 -8.27
CA PHE A 53 -27.05 3.80 -9.21
C PHE A 53 -26.12 4.98 -8.91
N ARG A 54 -26.67 6.19 -8.71
CA ARG A 54 -25.92 7.39 -8.38
C ARG A 54 -25.14 7.19 -7.07
N LEU A 55 -25.81 6.67 -6.06
CA LEU A 55 -25.25 6.38 -4.75
C LEU A 55 -24.05 5.42 -4.83
N ILE A 56 -24.16 4.34 -5.59
CA ILE A 56 -23.07 3.35 -5.72
C ILE A 56 -21.91 3.93 -6.52
N VAL A 57 -22.16 4.62 -7.63
CA VAL A 57 -21.11 5.04 -8.57
C VAL A 57 -20.37 6.29 -8.09
N PHE A 58 -21.08 7.26 -7.50
CA PHE A 58 -20.49 8.57 -7.19
C PHE A 58 -20.22 8.79 -5.70
N ASP A 59 -21.01 8.21 -4.82
CA ASP A 59 -20.90 8.51 -3.40
C ASP A 59 -20.12 7.40 -2.65
N VAL A 60 -20.51 6.14 -2.79
CA VAL A 60 -19.94 5.02 -2.02
C VAL A 60 -18.79 4.34 -2.76
N GLY A 61 -18.94 4.13 -4.08
CA GLY A 61 -18.00 3.32 -4.86
C GLY A 61 -16.55 3.81 -4.80
N PRO A 62 -16.25 5.09 -5.06
CA PRO A 62 -14.90 5.63 -5.00
C PRO A 62 -14.26 5.47 -3.61
N GLY A 63 -15.04 5.66 -2.54
CA GLY A 63 -14.59 5.48 -1.16
C GLY A 63 -14.21 4.03 -0.86
N LEU A 64 -15.03 3.06 -1.29
CA LEU A 64 -14.74 1.63 -1.11
C LEU A 64 -13.53 1.16 -1.92
N VAL A 65 -13.39 1.62 -3.17
CA VAL A 65 -12.21 1.29 -3.99
C VAL A 65 -10.94 1.85 -3.37
N SER A 66 -10.97 3.12 -2.92
CA SER A 66 -9.84 3.73 -2.21
C SER A 66 -9.51 2.98 -0.93
N ALA A 67 -10.49 2.63 -0.11
CA ALA A 67 -10.30 1.83 1.10
C ALA A 67 -9.64 0.48 0.79
N GLY A 68 -10.10 -0.23 -0.25
CA GLY A 68 -9.51 -1.48 -0.70
C GLY A 68 -8.04 -1.34 -1.12
N CYS A 69 -7.71 -0.29 -1.88
CA CYS A 69 -6.33 -0.01 -2.28
C CYS A 69 -5.43 0.32 -1.08
N TYR A 70 -5.90 1.10 -0.11
CA TYR A 70 -5.13 1.40 1.11
C TYR A 70 -4.98 0.17 2.00
N ALA A 71 -6.00 -0.68 2.12
CA ALA A 71 -5.90 -1.95 2.83
C ALA A 71 -4.84 -2.87 2.21
N ALA A 72 -4.84 -3.00 0.87
CA ALA A 72 -3.82 -3.75 0.15
C ALA A 72 -2.41 -3.16 0.35
N ALA A 73 -2.27 -1.83 0.30
CA ALA A 73 -1.01 -1.15 0.56
C ALA A 73 -0.52 -1.40 2.00
N ALA A 74 -1.40 -1.35 3.00
CA ALA A 74 -1.06 -1.66 4.39
C ALA A 74 -0.50 -3.07 4.53
N PHE A 75 -1.13 -4.06 3.90
CA PHE A 75 -0.67 -5.44 3.89
C PHE A 75 0.70 -5.60 3.23
N LEU A 76 0.91 -4.98 2.05
CA LEU A 76 2.19 -5.03 1.35
C LEU A 76 3.32 -4.37 2.15
N PHE A 77 3.08 -3.20 2.75
CA PHE A 77 4.07 -2.55 3.59
C PHE A 77 4.40 -3.35 4.86
N ALA A 78 3.43 -4.05 5.45
CA ALA A 78 3.69 -4.95 6.56
C ALA A 78 4.61 -6.11 6.16
N ILE A 79 4.39 -6.72 4.97
CA ILE A 79 5.27 -7.77 4.42
C ILE A 79 6.68 -7.22 4.14
N ILE A 80 6.80 -6.03 3.54
CA ILE A 80 8.08 -5.37 3.28
C ILE A 80 8.83 -5.16 4.59
N GLY A 81 8.20 -4.56 5.58
CA GLY A 81 8.80 -4.30 6.89
C GLY A 81 9.25 -5.58 7.59
N GLY A 82 8.44 -6.63 7.56
CA GLY A 82 8.79 -7.95 8.10
C GLY A 82 9.96 -8.60 7.36
N SER A 83 9.97 -8.53 6.01
CA SER A 83 11.06 -9.09 5.21
C SER A 83 12.38 -8.34 5.44
N LEU A 84 12.36 -7.00 5.53
CA LEU A 84 13.53 -6.19 5.86
C LEU A 84 14.06 -6.47 7.28
N ARG A 85 13.18 -6.70 8.26
CA ARG A 85 13.60 -7.14 9.59
C ARG A 85 14.30 -8.49 9.55
N ASN A 86 13.81 -9.41 8.75
CA ASN A 86 14.44 -10.72 8.60
C ASN A 86 15.84 -10.61 7.97
N VAL A 87 16.06 -9.69 7.01
CA VAL A 87 17.41 -9.41 6.47
C VAL A 87 18.39 -9.04 7.59
N VAL A 88 17.96 -8.17 8.51
CA VAL A 88 18.83 -7.69 9.61
C VAL A 88 19.05 -8.77 10.70
N SER A 89 18.11 -9.70 10.87
CA SER A 89 18.10 -10.67 11.98
C SER A 89 18.57 -12.07 11.59
N THR A 90 18.70 -12.39 10.30
CA THR A 90 19.09 -13.73 9.83
C THR A 90 20.43 -13.67 9.08
N GLN A 91 21.18 -14.77 9.12
CA GLN A 91 22.41 -14.92 8.34
C GLN A 91 22.14 -15.85 7.15
N GLY A 92 22.69 -15.50 5.98
CA GLY A 92 22.72 -16.37 4.80
C GLY A 92 21.50 -16.39 3.91
N ASN A 93 20.44 -15.60 4.19
CA ASN A 93 19.21 -15.50 3.36
C ASN A 93 18.87 -14.08 2.91
N ASP A 94 19.78 -13.15 3.02
CA ASP A 94 19.58 -11.72 2.82
C ASP A 94 19.07 -11.40 1.40
N LEU A 95 19.68 -12.02 0.40
CA LEU A 95 19.28 -11.82 -1.01
C LEU A 95 17.84 -12.27 -1.28
N LYS A 96 17.40 -13.39 -0.71
CA LYS A 96 16.03 -13.90 -0.87
C LYS A 96 15.00 -12.93 -0.27
N HIS A 97 15.29 -12.40 0.91
CA HIS A 97 14.41 -11.43 1.56
C HIS A 97 14.37 -10.12 0.81
N MET A 98 15.51 -9.65 0.27
CA MET A 98 15.57 -8.44 -0.55
C MET A 98 14.81 -8.59 -1.88
N LEU A 99 14.91 -9.71 -2.57
CA LEU A 99 14.12 -9.98 -3.78
C LEU A 99 12.61 -9.95 -3.49
N LYS A 100 12.20 -10.50 -2.35
CA LYS A 100 10.79 -10.42 -1.92
C LYS A 100 10.36 -8.97 -1.67
N VAL A 101 11.21 -8.15 -1.05
CA VAL A 101 10.94 -6.72 -0.85
C VAL A 101 10.75 -5.99 -2.18
N LEU A 102 11.61 -6.25 -3.17
CA LEU A 102 11.51 -5.64 -4.51
C LEU A 102 10.21 -6.03 -5.22
N ASP A 103 9.80 -7.30 -5.15
CA ASP A 103 8.51 -7.75 -5.72
C ASP A 103 7.33 -7.04 -5.04
N MET A 104 7.35 -6.92 -3.71
CA MET A 104 6.29 -6.22 -2.98
C MET A 104 6.26 -4.72 -3.29
N LEU A 105 7.42 -4.06 -3.42
CA LEU A 105 7.50 -2.66 -3.84
C LEU A 105 6.90 -2.44 -5.23
N HIS A 106 7.18 -3.33 -6.19
CA HIS A 106 6.56 -3.26 -7.50
C HIS A 106 5.02 -3.27 -7.41
N ARG A 107 4.44 -4.12 -6.58
CA ARG A 107 2.99 -4.17 -6.35
C ARG A 107 2.44 -2.89 -5.69
N VAL A 108 3.19 -2.30 -4.75
CA VAL A 108 2.83 -0.99 -4.16
C VAL A 108 2.80 0.10 -5.22
N PHE A 109 3.76 0.14 -6.15
CA PHE A 109 3.75 1.10 -7.25
C PHE A 109 2.54 0.91 -8.18
N LEU A 110 2.17 -0.33 -8.51
CA LEU A 110 0.96 -0.60 -9.31
C LEU A 110 -0.31 -0.11 -8.61
N LEU A 111 -0.42 -0.33 -7.28
CA LEU A 111 -1.55 0.20 -6.50
C LEU A 111 -1.59 1.74 -6.50
N ARG A 112 -0.43 2.40 -6.40
CA ARG A 112 -0.35 3.87 -6.49
C ARG A 112 -0.80 4.39 -7.86
N ILE A 113 -0.39 3.75 -8.93
CA ILE A 113 -0.84 4.10 -10.29
C ILE A 113 -2.36 3.96 -10.39
N ALA A 114 -2.93 2.86 -9.89
CA ALA A 114 -4.38 2.64 -9.88
C ALA A 114 -5.13 3.73 -9.11
N LEU A 115 -4.63 4.14 -7.93
CA LEU A 115 -5.20 5.25 -7.15
C LEU A 115 -5.15 6.58 -7.88
N VAL A 116 -4.04 6.89 -8.55
CA VAL A 116 -3.90 8.14 -9.34
C VAL A 116 -4.89 8.15 -10.50
N ILE A 117 -5.02 7.04 -11.23
CA ILE A 117 -5.99 6.92 -12.33
C ILE A 117 -7.42 7.08 -11.79
N GLN A 118 -7.77 6.40 -10.70
CA GLN A 118 -9.09 6.52 -10.08
C GLN A 118 -9.40 7.95 -9.67
N THR A 119 -8.46 8.64 -9.03
CA THR A 119 -8.65 10.05 -8.63
C THR A 119 -8.84 10.95 -9.84
N GLY A 120 -8.05 10.75 -10.89
CA GLY A 120 -8.20 11.48 -12.15
C GLY A 120 -9.58 11.27 -12.79
N LEU A 121 -10.06 10.04 -12.84
CA LEU A 121 -11.39 9.72 -13.37
C LEU A 121 -12.51 10.33 -12.52
N ALA A 122 -12.38 10.30 -11.19
CA ALA A 122 -13.36 10.92 -10.28
C ALA A 122 -13.44 12.45 -10.51
N VAL A 123 -12.31 13.13 -10.67
CA VAL A 123 -12.27 14.56 -10.96
C VAL A 123 -12.91 14.87 -12.31
N LEU A 124 -12.60 14.10 -13.35
CA LEU A 124 -13.21 14.27 -14.68
C LEU A 124 -14.72 14.06 -14.64
N ALA A 125 -15.20 13.07 -13.89
CA ALA A 125 -16.63 12.81 -13.72
C ALA A 125 -17.34 13.98 -13.03
N VAL A 126 -16.74 14.57 -12.00
CA VAL A 126 -17.29 15.76 -11.31
C VAL A 126 -17.39 16.95 -12.27
N ILE A 127 -16.36 17.21 -13.08
CA ILE A 127 -16.37 18.29 -14.07
C ILE A 127 -17.44 18.06 -15.13
N ALA A 128 -17.61 16.84 -15.60
CA ALA A 128 -18.59 16.51 -16.65
C ALA A 128 -20.05 16.60 -16.20
N VAL A 129 -20.31 16.41 -14.90
CA VAL A 129 -21.68 16.44 -14.34
C VAL A 129 -22.03 17.81 -13.72
N GLY A 130 -21.00 18.59 -13.33
CA GLY A 130 -21.18 19.92 -12.69
C GLY A 130 -21.11 21.10 -13.64
N GLY A 131 -20.84 20.92 -14.95
CA GLY A 131 -20.92 21.90 -16.00
C GLY A 131 -22.24 21.77 -16.76
#